data_b12d321da99b348f0576282474005374
#
_entry.id   b12d321da99b348f0576282474005374
#
_cell.length_a   1.000
_cell.length_b   1.000
_cell.length_c   1.000
_cell.angle_alpha   90.00
_cell.angle_beta   90.00
_cell.angle_gamma   90.00
#
_symmetry.space_group_name_H-M   'P 1'
#
loop_
_entity.id
_entity.type
_entity.pdbx_description
1 polymer ?
#
loop_
_entity_poly.entity_id
_entity_poly.type
_entity_poly.pdbx_seq_one_letter_code
_entity_poly.pdbx_strand_id
1 'polypeptide(L)'
;MKPLEGKVAVVAGSSRGAGRGIALALGDAGAIVYVTGRTARAGPKPADAAPGTVDDTAEEVTARGGKGIPVRVDYTVEAEVAALFERVKREQGKLDVLASAVWGGADAFASADAWMSAWGKPFWDQPSRQWQCMMTAGAFAYFIAGYYAARMMAAAGKGLIVGVTDGIVGEAKTPEYGGGQLVWDLAHASINRLMQDMAIEGKPHHIAVITLMPGFMQTERVLMHMKTEEMKKMFRFDLSESTLYIGRAVAGLAADPQVLEKTGKIHFVAELAREYGFTDADGRFIPKWECVEAR
;
A
#
# COMPACT_ATOMS: atom_id res chain seq x y z
N MET A 1 25.03 -12.05 1.62
CA MET A 1 24.32 -11.17 0.64
C MET A 1 22.87 -11.12 1.06
N LYS A 2 22.28 -9.92 1.13
CA LYS A 2 20.86 -9.79 1.47
C LYS A 2 19.99 -10.19 0.26
N PRO A 3 18.75 -10.71 0.47
CA PRO A 3 17.96 -11.30 -0.62
C PRO A 3 17.60 -10.33 -1.75
N LEU A 4 17.50 -9.03 -1.46
CA LEU A 4 17.15 -7.99 -2.44
C LEU A 4 18.32 -7.02 -2.72
N GLU A 5 19.56 -7.41 -2.40
CA GLU A 5 20.74 -6.59 -2.69
C GLU A 5 20.83 -6.30 -4.19
N GLY A 6 20.97 -5.02 -4.54
CA GLY A 6 20.99 -4.54 -5.94
C GLY A 6 19.62 -4.48 -6.63
N LYS A 7 18.51 -4.86 -5.98
CA LYS A 7 17.15 -4.63 -6.49
C LYS A 7 16.75 -3.18 -6.30
N VAL A 8 16.00 -2.63 -7.26
CA VAL A 8 15.48 -1.27 -7.26
C VAL A 8 13.98 -1.32 -7.07
N ALA A 9 13.50 -0.62 -6.05
CA ALA A 9 12.08 -0.53 -5.72
C ALA A 9 11.61 0.93 -5.69
N VAL A 10 10.40 1.17 -6.18
CA VAL A 10 9.62 2.38 -5.94
C VAL A 10 8.46 2.02 -5.03
N VAL A 11 8.32 2.73 -3.90
CA VAL A 11 7.19 2.55 -2.99
C VAL A 11 6.35 3.83 -2.98
N ALA A 12 5.18 3.75 -3.60
CA ALA A 12 4.24 4.86 -3.71
C ALA A 12 3.40 4.98 -2.43
N GLY A 13 3.36 6.20 -1.85
CA GLY A 13 2.62 6.45 -0.60
C GLY A 13 3.35 5.96 0.65
N SER A 14 4.68 6.11 0.72
CA SER A 14 5.53 5.51 1.75
C SER A 14 6.02 6.47 2.84
N SER A 15 5.40 7.63 3.01
CA SER A 15 5.69 8.51 4.14
C SER A 15 5.20 7.98 5.49
N ARG A 16 4.23 7.06 5.51
CA ARG A 16 3.59 6.41 6.67
C ARG A 16 2.82 5.16 6.26
N GLY A 17 2.21 4.47 7.23
CA GLY A 17 1.28 3.37 7.01
C GLY A 17 1.88 2.17 6.30
N ALA A 18 1.06 1.49 5.51
CA ALA A 18 1.47 0.31 4.73
C ALA A 18 2.69 0.57 3.87
N GLY A 19 2.70 1.70 3.14
CA GLY A 19 3.83 2.06 2.27
C GLY A 19 5.13 2.25 3.04
N ARG A 20 5.10 2.85 4.24
CA ARG A 20 6.28 2.93 5.11
C ARG A 20 6.76 1.54 5.52
N GLY A 21 5.85 0.69 6.01
CA GLY A 21 6.20 -0.69 6.38
C GLY A 21 6.83 -1.48 5.23
N ILE A 22 6.28 -1.33 4.01
CA ILE A 22 6.83 -1.95 2.79
C ILE A 22 8.24 -1.42 2.50
N ALA A 23 8.44 -0.09 2.54
CA ALA A 23 9.75 0.49 2.29
C ALA A 23 10.81 -0.01 3.29
N LEU A 24 10.46 -0.10 4.58
CA LEU A 24 11.34 -0.58 5.63
C LEU A 24 11.74 -2.05 5.44
N ALA A 25 10.76 -2.92 5.13
CA ALA A 25 11.03 -4.34 4.92
C ALA A 25 11.89 -4.60 3.66
N LEU A 26 11.69 -3.84 2.59
CA LEU A 26 12.55 -3.87 1.41
C LEU A 26 13.97 -3.40 1.77
N GLY A 27 14.11 -2.41 2.65
CA GLY A 27 15.40 -1.96 3.20
C GLY A 27 16.10 -3.03 4.04
N ASP A 28 15.37 -3.71 4.92
CA ASP A 28 15.87 -4.86 5.69
C ASP A 28 16.44 -5.94 4.76
N ALA A 29 15.79 -6.15 3.61
CA ALA A 29 16.19 -7.09 2.59
C ALA A 29 17.33 -6.58 1.67
N GLY A 30 17.79 -5.33 1.81
CA GLY A 30 18.96 -4.77 1.11
C GLY A 30 18.66 -4.03 -0.20
N ALA A 31 17.39 -3.73 -0.49
CA ALA A 31 17.00 -3.03 -1.71
C ALA A 31 17.40 -1.55 -1.73
N ILE A 32 17.52 -1.00 -2.93
CA ILE A 32 17.49 0.45 -3.19
C ILE A 32 16.02 0.85 -3.28
N VAL A 33 15.55 1.71 -2.35
CA VAL A 33 14.14 2.05 -2.22
C VAL A 33 13.92 3.53 -2.46
N TYR A 34 13.23 3.88 -3.54
CA TYR A 34 12.67 5.22 -3.72
C TYR A 34 11.43 5.34 -2.84
N VAL A 35 11.58 6.08 -1.74
CA VAL A 35 10.52 6.35 -0.77
C VAL A 35 9.75 7.57 -1.25
N THR A 36 8.51 7.38 -1.70
CA THR A 36 7.79 8.42 -2.42
C THR A 36 6.43 8.74 -1.81
N GLY A 37 6.03 10.00 -1.88
CA GLY A 37 4.77 10.49 -1.33
C GLY A 37 4.74 12.02 -1.24
N ARG A 38 3.60 12.58 -0.87
CA ARG A 38 3.39 14.04 -0.83
C ARG A 38 4.05 14.72 0.36
N THR A 39 4.21 14.01 1.47
CA THR A 39 4.67 14.58 2.74
C THR A 39 6.18 14.45 2.85
N ALA A 40 6.88 15.55 2.68
CA ALA A 40 8.32 15.71 2.91
C ALA A 40 8.57 16.57 4.16
N ARG A 41 9.76 16.45 4.76
CA ARG A 41 10.15 17.20 5.98
C ARG A 41 10.06 18.72 5.77
N ALA A 42 10.47 19.21 4.60
CA ALA A 42 10.40 20.61 4.24
C ALA A 42 9.07 21.05 3.62
N GLY A 43 8.08 20.15 3.50
CA GLY A 43 6.81 20.42 2.85
C GLY A 43 5.64 20.69 3.81
N PRO A 44 4.45 20.93 3.26
CA PRO A 44 3.23 21.08 4.06
C PRO A 44 2.91 19.78 4.81
N LYS A 45 2.44 19.94 6.05
CA LYS A 45 1.94 18.82 6.86
C LYS A 45 0.56 18.38 6.36
N PRO A 46 0.21 17.09 6.52
CA PRO A 46 -1.15 16.63 6.24
C PRO A 46 -2.16 17.30 7.17
N ALA A 47 -3.40 17.48 6.71
CA ALA A 47 -4.44 18.19 7.45
C ALA A 47 -4.75 17.52 8.82
N ASP A 48 -4.62 16.22 8.92
CA ASP A 48 -4.81 15.42 10.15
C ASP A 48 -3.56 15.38 11.05
N ALA A 49 -2.51 16.11 10.70
CA ALA A 49 -1.23 16.13 11.42
C ALA A 49 -0.58 14.75 11.65
N ALA A 50 -0.98 13.73 10.88
CA ALA A 50 -0.40 12.39 11.00
C ALA A 50 1.12 12.40 10.79
N PRO A 51 1.91 11.76 11.66
CA PRO A 51 3.38 11.79 11.61
C PRO A 51 3.92 11.01 10.41
N GLY A 52 5.20 11.25 10.10
CA GLY A 52 5.95 10.57 9.05
C GLY A 52 6.10 11.37 7.77
N THR A 53 7.32 11.34 7.24
CA THR A 53 7.71 11.96 5.97
C THR A 53 8.44 10.95 5.09
N VAL A 54 8.59 11.26 3.81
CA VAL A 54 9.42 10.43 2.91
C VAL A 54 10.89 10.46 3.34
N ASP A 55 11.33 11.57 3.93
CA ASP A 55 12.71 11.75 4.41
C ASP A 55 12.99 10.82 5.61
N ASP A 56 12.11 10.85 6.64
CA ASP A 56 12.27 10.00 7.84
C ASP A 56 12.25 8.52 7.47
N THR A 57 11.35 8.12 6.56
CA THR A 57 11.27 6.75 6.10
C THR A 57 12.51 6.32 5.31
N ALA A 58 13.06 7.20 4.45
CA ALA A 58 14.26 6.89 3.67
C ALA A 58 15.51 6.77 4.56
N GLU A 59 15.64 7.61 5.58
CA GLU A 59 16.71 7.50 6.59
C GLU A 59 16.61 6.15 7.32
N GLU A 60 15.41 5.74 7.72
CA GLU A 60 15.21 4.46 8.40
C GLU A 60 15.47 3.27 7.47
N VAL A 61 15.07 3.30 6.21
CA VAL A 61 15.44 2.29 5.19
C VAL A 61 16.95 2.13 5.12
N THR A 62 17.69 3.24 5.15
CA THR A 62 19.16 3.22 5.09
C THR A 62 19.76 2.65 6.38
N ALA A 63 19.23 3.03 7.54
CA ALA A 63 19.66 2.51 8.85
C ALA A 63 19.44 0.98 8.97
N ARG A 64 18.46 0.42 8.25
CA ARG A 64 18.17 -1.02 8.18
C ARG A 64 19.05 -1.77 7.16
N GLY A 65 19.92 -1.05 6.44
CA GLY A 65 20.94 -1.62 5.55
C GLY A 65 20.50 -1.79 4.09
N GLY A 66 19.44 -1.11 3.68
CA GLY A 66 19.10 -0.80 2.30
C GLY A 66 19.70 0.55 1.87
N LYS A 67 19.19 1.12 0.79
CA LYS A 67 19.47 2.50 0.36
C LYS A 67 18.16 3.25 0.16
N GLY A 68 17.76 4.09 1.11
CA GLY A 68 16.57 4.91 1.03
C GLY A 68 16.82 6.19 0.23
N ILE A 69 15.96 6.50 -0.73
CA ILE A 69 16.03 7.71 -1.56
C ILE A 69 14.67 8.43 -1.44
N PRO A 70 14.59 9.54 -0.68
CA PRO A 70 13.34 10.27 -0.53
C PRO A 70 13.02 11.07 -1.79
N VAL A 71 11.77 10.99 -2.25
CA VAL A 71 11.29 11.80 -3.36
C VAL A 71 9.86 12.27 -3.08
N ARG A 72 9.68 13.60 -3.03
CA ARG A 72 8.32 14.15 -2.96
C ARG A 72 7.63 13.94 -4.30
N VAL A 73 6.48 13.27 -4.30
CA VAL A 73 5.64 13.02 -5.48
C VAL A 73 4.18 13.03 -5.09
N ASP A 74 3.37 13.77 -5.84
CA ASP A 74 1.91 13.64 -5.80
C ASP A 74 1.45 12.74 -6.95
N TYR A 75 0.95 11.57 -6.62
CA TYR A 75 0.48 10.58 -7.60
C TYR A 75 -0.84 10.96 -8.28
N THR A 76 -1.44 12.07 -7.90
CA THR A 76 -2.57 12.68 -8.61
C THR A 76 -2.13 13.62 -9.73
N VAL A 77 -0.82 13.90 -9.82
CA VAL A 77 -0.19 14.77 -10.82
C VAL A 77 0.73 13.96 -11.72
N GLU A 78 0.26 13.60 -12.91
CA GLU A 78 0.98 12.72 -13.84
C GLU A 78 2.41 13.20 -14.14
N ALA A 79 2.63 14.51 -14.30
CA ALA A 79 3.96 15.05 -14.59
C ALA A 79 4.99 14.78 -13.47
N GLU A 80 4.56 14.79 -12.20
CA GLU A 80 5.43 14.45 -11.07
C GLU A 80 5.79 12.95 -11.08
N VAL A 81 4.81 12.09 -11.43
CA VAL A 81 5.04 10.65 -11.55
C VAL A 81 5.99 10.35 -12.70
N ALA A 82 5.77 10.95 -13.88
CA ALA A 82 6.67 10.81 -15.02
C ALA A 82 8.11 11.20 -14.66
N ALA A 83 8.29 12.36 -14.00
CA ALA A 83 9.60 12.84 -13.56
C ALA A 83 10.29 11.87 -12.58
N LEU A 84 9.52 11.24 -11.67
CA LEU A 84 10.03 10.21 -10.77
C LEU A 84 10.62 9.04 -11.57
N PHE A 85 9.86 8.45 -12.50
CA PHE A 85 10.31 7.25 -13.24
C PHE A 85 11.45 7.58 -14.20
N GLU A 86 11.50 8.77 -14.80
CA GLU A 86 12.68 9.22 -15.55
C GLU A 86 13.91 9.39 -14.66
N ARG A 87 13.74 9.85 -13.42
CA ARG A 87 14.82 9.89 -12.42
C ARG A 87 15.31 8.48 -12.07
N VAL A 88 14.40 7.53 -11.78
CA VAL A 88 14.74 6.13 -11.51
C VAL A 88 15.51 5.52 -12.68
N LYS A 89 15.03 5.73 -13.91
CA LYS A 89 15.69 5.26 -15.14
C LYS A 89 17.10 5.83 -15.29
N ARG A 90 17.27 7.11 -15.08
CA ARG A 90 18.57 7.79 -15.19
C ARG A 90 19.55 7.33 -14.10
N GLU A 91 19.10 7.15 -12.86
CA GLU A 91 19.95 6.83 -11.72
C GLU A 91 20.28 5.34 -11.59
N GLN A 92 19.35 4.46 -12.00
CA GLN A 92 19.44 3.01 -11.76
C GLN A 92 19.42 2.17 -13.06
N GLY A 93 18.91 2.71 -14.16
CA GLY A 93 18.75 1.99 -15.43
C GLY A 93 17.67 0.92 -15.44
N LYS A 94 17.07 0.60 -14.30
CA LYS A 94 16.08 -0.47 -14.12
C LYS A 94 15.09 -0.18 -13.00
N LEU A 95 14.01 -0.97 -12.97
CA LEU A 95 13.06 -1.06 -11.86
C LEU A 95 12.66 -2.51 -11.67
N ASP A 96 12.90 -3.07 -10.48
CA ASP A 96 12.55 -4.46 -10.16
C ASP A 96 11.17 -4.56 -9.47
N VAL A 97 10.80 -3.59 -8.62
CA VAL A 97 9.57 -3.61 -7.81
C VAL A 97 8.88 -2.24 -7.81
N LEU A 98 7.57 -2.23 -8.08
CA LEU A 98 6.68 -1.14 -7.71
C LEU A 98 5.73 -1.64 -6.62
N ALA A 99 5.64 -0.94 -5.49
CA ALA A 99 4.60 -1.19 -4.50
C ALA A 99 3.74 0.08 -4.32
N SER A 100 2.43 -0.03 -4.56
CA SER A 100 1.48 1.08 -4.45
C SER A 100 0.62 0.95 -3.20
N ALA A 101 0.74 1.94 -2.31
CA ALA A 101 -0.04 2.10 -1.09
C ALA A 101 -0.60 3.54 -0.97
N VAL A 102 -0.79 4.22 -2.11
CA VAL A 102 -1.37 5.56 -2.16
C VAL A 102 -2.85 5.48 -1.82
N TRP A 103 -3.29 6.31 -0.88
CA TRP A 103 -4.70 6.35 -0.49
C TRP A 103 -5.16 7.76 -0.11
N GLY A 104 -6.28 8.19 -0.68
CA GLY A 104 -6.86 9.51 -0.46
C GLY A 104 -7.97 9.57 0.59
N GLY A 105 -8.23 8.46 1.30
CA GLY A 105 -9.35 8.39 2.26
C GLY A 105 -9.28 9.43 3.36
N ALA A 106 -8.08 9.70 3.90
CA ALA A 106 -7.92 10.71 4.93
C ALA A 106 -8.15 12.15 4.43
N ASP A 107 -7.89 12.40 3.14
CA ASP A 107 -8.10 13.74 2.54
C ASP A 107 -9.59 14.03 2.26
N ALA A 108 -10.42 13.00 2.27
CA ALA A 108 -11.86 13.11 2.02
C ALA A 108 -12.61 13.76 3.18
N PHE A 109 -12.05 13.77 4.38
CA PHE A 109 -12.66 14.25 5.61
C PHE A 109 -11.84 15.36 6.26
N ALA A 110 -12.50 16.27 6.95
CA ALA A 110 -11.85 17.38 7.65
C ALA A 110 -11.07 16.90 8.91
N SER A 111 -11.50 15.78 9.48
CA SER A 111 -10.89 15.15 10.66
C SER A 111 -11.27 13.68 10.75
N ALA A 112 -10.63 12.93 11.63
CA ALA A 112 -11.01 11.55 11.91
C ALA A 112 -12.42 11.45 12.54
N ASP A 113 -12.82 12.41 13.38
CA ASP A 113 -14.16 12.45 13.95
C ASP A 113 -15.21 12.66 12.86
N ALA A 114 -14.92 13.50 11.86
CA ALA A 114 -15.78 13.67 10.68
C ALA A 114 -15.90 12.37 9.88
N TRP A 115 -14.79 11.62 9.74
CA TRP A 115 -14.80 10.31 9.10
C TRP A 115 -15.64 9.29 9.87
N MET A 116 -15.40 9.16 11.18
CA MET A 116 -16.15 8.25 12.05
C MET A 116 -17.66 8.60 12.08
N SER A 117 -17.99 9.89 12.08
CA SER A 117 -19.40 10.34 12.07
C SER A 117 -20.10 10.11 10.74
N ALA A 118 -19.35 9.97 9.64
CA ALA A 118 -19.89 9.66 8.31
C ALA A 118 -20.02 8.14 8.07
N TRP A 119 -19.32 7.33 8.88
CA TRP A 119 -19.32 5.88 8.72
C TRP A 119 -20.73 5.29 8.92
N GLY A 120 -21.19 4.46 8.00
CA GLY A 120 -22.52 3.87 8.02
C GLY A 120 -23.68 4.78 7.65
N LYS A 121 -23.44 6.09 7.39
CA LYS A 121 -24.48 6.97 6.84
C LYS A 121 -24.78 6.64 5.38
N PRO A 122 -26.01 6.89 4.91
CA PRO A 122 -26.31 6.79 3.49
C PRO A 122 -25.38 7.68 2.66
N PHE A 123 -25.03 7.25 1.43
CA PHE A 123 -24.05 7.94 0.60
C PHE A 123 -24.42 9.41 0.28
N TRP A 124 -25.72 9.76 0.26
CA TRP A 124 -26.18 11.13 0.03
C TRP A 124 -25.98 12.07 1.24
N ASP A 125 -25.69 11.52 2.43
CA ASP A 125 -25.33 12.25 3.65
C ASP A 125 -23.82 12.27 3.92
N GLN A 126 -23.04 11.71 3.00
CA GLN A 126 -21.58 11.68 3.08
C GLN A 126 -20.96 12.78 2.18
N PRO A 127 -19.74 13.28 2.49
CA PRO A 127 -19.09 14.31 1.69
C PRO A 127 -18.85 13.85 0.25
N SER A 128 -19.41 14.53 -0.75
CA SER A 128 -19.22 14.18 -2.18
C SER A 128 -17.75 14.21 -2.64
N ARG A 129 -16.90 15.00 -1.96
CA ARG A 129 -15.46 15.04 -2.24
C ARG A 129 -14.74 13.69 -2.06
N GLN A 130 -15.36 12.72 -1.35
CA GLN A 130 -14.82 11.35 -1.24
C GLN A 130 -14.53 10.76 -2.61
N TRP A 131 -15.42 10.97 -3.58
CA TRP A 131 -15.22 10.49 -4.95
C TRP A 131 -13.87 10.96 -5.50
N GLN A 132 -13.63 12.26 -5.49
CA GLN A 132 -12.39 12.80 -6.03
C GLN A 132 -11.16 12.32 -5.24
N CYS A 133 -11.21 12.35 -3.92
CA CYS A 133 -10.06 11.95 -3.10
C CYS A 133 -9.73 10.47 -3.26
N MET A 134 -10.72 9.57 -3.18
CA MET A 134 -10.49 8.13 -3.17
C MET A 134 -10.29 7.55 -4.57
N MET A 135 -10.98 8.07 -5.60
CA MET A 135 -10.77 7.61 -6.97
C MET A 135 -9.46 8.15 -7.55
N THR A 136 -9.12 9.42 -7.28
CA THR A 136 -7.90 10.02 -7.84
C THR A 136 -6.65 9.56 -7.09
N ALA A 137 -6.64 9.63 -5.75
CA ALA A 137 -5.51 9.12 -4.95
C ALA A 137 -5.67 7.63 -4.58
N GLY A 138 -6.52 6.92 -5.27
CA GLY A 138 -6.69 5.47 -5.24
C GLY A 138 -6.51 4.92 -6.65
N ALA A 139 -7.59 4.62 -7.37
CA ALA A 139 -7.53 3.93 -8.68
C ALA A 139 -6.62 4.62 -9.70
N PHE A 140 -6.73 5.96 -9.88
CA PHE A 140 -5.86 6.68 -10.83
C PHE A 140 -4.39 6.64 -10.39
N ALA A 141 -4.09 6.82 -9.11
CA ALA A 141 -2.71 6.79 -8.62
C ALA A 141 -2.04 5.43 -8.84
N TYR A 142 -2.79 4.32 -8.70
CA TYR A 142 -2.30 2.98 -9.01
C TYR A 142 -2.08 2.79 -10.52
N PHE A 143 -3.03 3.27 -11.32
CA PHE A 143 -2.92 3.21 -12.79
C PHE A 143 -1.67 3.94 -13.27
N ILE A 144 -1.50 5.21 -12.90
CA ILE A 144 -0.41 6.01 -13.44
C ILE A 144 0.97 5.54 -12.95
N ALA A 145 1.09 5.08 -11.70
CA ALA A 145 2.31 4.45 -11.20
C ALA A 145 2.64 3.16 -11.97
N GLY A 146 1.63 2.29 -12.15
CA GLY A 146 1.75 1.05 -12.92
C GLY A 146 2.13 1.29 -14.38
N TYR A 147 1.52 2.30 -15.01
CA TYR A 147 1.80 2.68 -16.40
C TYR A 147 3.29 2.99 -16.64
N TYR A 148 3.89 3.83 -15.80
CA TYR A 148 5.31 4.17 -15.94
C TYR A 148 6.22 3.01 -15.52
N ALA A 149 5.89 2.29 -14.46
CA ALA A 149 6.66 1.13 -14.00
C ALA A 149 6.68 0.00 -15.04
N ALA A 150 5.51 -0.36 -15.59
CA ALA A 150 5.38 -1.42 -16.58
C ALA A 150 6.19 -1.15 -17.84
N ARG A 151 6.30 0.09 -18.29
CA ARG A 151 7.15 0.46 -19.44
C ARG A 151 8.63 0.15 -19.19
N MET A 152 9.14 0.40 -17.98
CA MET A 152 10.52 0.06 -17.61
C MET A 152 10.70 -1.46 -17.48
N MET A 153 9.73 -2.13 -16.83
CA MET A 153 9.76 -3.56 -16.57
C MET A 153 9.62 -4.39 -17.87
N ALA A 154 8.73 -3.96 -18.79
CA ALA A 154 8.55 -4.63 -20.09
C ALA A 154 9.84 -4.55 -20.93
N ALA A 155 10.53 -3.39 -20.94
CA ALA A 155 11.81 -3.25 -21.60
C ALA A 155 12.91 -4.15 -20.99
N ALA A 156 12.81 -4.45 -19.68
CA ALA A 156 13.72 -5.35 -18.97
C ALA A 156 13.31 -6.84 -19.04
N GLY A 157 12.11 -7.14 -19.53
CA GLY A 157 11.54 -8.50 -19.60
C GLY A 157 11.24 -9.13 -18.22
N LYS A 158 11.06 -8.33 -17.19
CA LYS A 158 10.73 -8.78 -15.82
C LYS A 158 10.28 -7.62 -14.94
N GLY A 159 9.46 -7.90 -13.94
CA GLY A 159 9.07 -6.93 -12.93
C GLY A 159 8.05 -7.47 -11.93
N LEU A 160 7.89 -6.75 -10.83
CA LEU A 160 6.86 -7.01 -9.83
C LEU A 160 6.11 -5.71 -9.51
N ILE A 161 4.80 -5.71 -9.70
CA ILE A 161 3.90 -4.63 -9.30
C ILE A 161 2.99 -5.16 -8.19
N VAL A 162 2.99 -4.51 -7.04
CA VAL A 162 2.16 -4.86 -5.88
C VAL A 162 1.23 -3.71 -5.56
N GLY A 163 -0.06 -3.99 -5.42
CA GLY A 163 -1.07 -3.06 -4.93
C GLY A 163 -1.60 -3.48 -3.56
N VAL A 164 -1.90 -2.51 -2.71
CA VAL A 164 -2.54 -2.74 -1.41
C VAL A 164 -4.04 -2.46 -1.54
N THR A 165 -4.87 -3.38 -1.04
CA THR A 165 -6.34 -3.27 -1.08
C THR A 165 -6.94 -3.68 0.26
N ASP A 166 -8.22 -3.41 0.46
CA ASP A 166 -8.99 -3.99 1.56
C ASP A 166 -9.65 -5.34 1.18
N GLY A 167 -9.37 -5.83 -0.03
CA GLY A 167 -9.67 -7.20 -0.47
C GLY A 167 -11.12 -7.49 -0.79
N ILE A 168 -11.97 -6.51 -1.00
CA ILE A 168 -13.35 -6.77 -1.41
C ILE A 168 -13.36 -7.46 -2.76
N VAL A 169 -13.76 -8.74 -2.74
CA VAL A 169 -13.93 -9.54 -3.94
C VAL A 169 -15.36 -10.11 -3.91
N GLY A 170 -16.16 -9.77 -4.91
CA GLY A 170 -17.51 -10.31 -5.06
C GLY A 170 -18.61 -9.34 -4.65
N GLU A 171 -19.51 -9.75 -3.76
CA GLU A 171 -20.66 -8.96 -3.36
C GLU A 171 -20.27 -7.71 -2.55
N ALA A 172 -21.06 -6.64 -2.72
CA ALA A 172 -20.89 -5.43 -1.92
C ALA A 172 -21.02 -5.76 -0.42
N LYS A 173 -20.16 -5.16 0.39
CA LYS A 173 -20.25 -5.31 1.85
C LYS A 173 -21.57 -4.77 2.37
N THR A 174 -22.23 -5.54 3.23
CA THR A 174 -23.38 -5.03 3.98
C THR A 174 -22.89 -4.17 5.14
N PRO A 175 -23.77 -3.33 5.75
CA PRO A 175 -23.39 -2.53 6.92
C PRO A 175 -22.81 -3.36 8.07
N GLU A 176 -23.29 -4.60 8.25
CA GLU A 176 -22.81 -5.53 9.28
C GLU A 176 -21.37 -6.01 9.01
N TYR A 177 -20.93 -5.97 7.75
CA TYR A 177 -19.59 -6.37 7.30
C TYR A 177 -18.70 -5.18 6.93
N GLY A 178 -18.93 -4.01 7.54
CA GLY A 178 -18.18 -2.80 7.26
C GLY A 178 -18.60 -2.06 5.99
N GLY A 179 -19.77 -2.40 5.42
CA GLY A 179 -20.41 -1.65 4.34
C GLY A 179 -20.92 -0.27 4.79
N GLY A 180 -21.56 0.46 3.88
CA GLY A 180 -22.02 1.84 4.12
C GLY A 180 -20.97 2.88 3.81
N GLN A 181 -19.95 2.50 3.02
CA GLN A 181 -18.92 3.40 2.48
C GLN A 181 -18.82 3.21 0.96
N LEU A 182 -19.86 3.61 0.24
CA LEU A 182 -19.99 3.38 -1.21
C LEU A 182 -18.73 3.73 -1.99
N VAL A 183 -18.18 4.92 -1.77
CA VAL A 183 -17.00 5.38 -2.54
C VAL A 183 -15.74 4.64 -2.12
N TRP A 184 -15.59 4.27 -0.84
CA TRP A 184 -14.50 3.45 -0.35
C TRP A 184 -14.50 2.08 -1.03
N ASP A 185 -15.64 1.40 -0.99
CA ASP A 185 -15.81 0.07 -1.58
C ASP A 185 -15.56 0.10 -3.09
N LEU A 186 -16.14 1.09 -3.79
CA LEU A 186 -15.97 1.24 -5.23
C LEU A 186 -14.52 1.54 -5.61
N ALA A 187 -13.81 2.37 -4.84
CA ALA A 187 -12.41 2.68 -5.10
C ALA A 187 -11.53 1.43 -4.96
N HIS A 188 -11.72 0.63 -3.91
CA HIS A 188 -10.98 -0.62 -3.73
C HIS A 188 -11.36 -1.68 -4.78
N ALA A 189 -12.64 -1.81 -5.14
CA ALA A 189 -13.07 -2.68 -6.22
C ALA A 189 -12.44 -2.27 -7.57
N SER A 190 -12.33 -0.95 -7.81
CA SER A 190 -11.65 -0.41 -9.01
C SER A 190 -10.16 -0.73 -9.01
N ILE A 191 -9.48 -0.61 -7.87
CA ILE A 191 -8.07 -1.00 -7.72
C ILE A 191 -7.90 -2.51 -7.99
N ASN A 192 -8.75 -3.35 -7.39
CA ASN A 192 -8.69 -4.80 -7.59
C ASN A 192 -8.84 -5.17 -9.08
N ARG A 193 -9.82 -4.58 -9.76
CA ARG A 193 -10.04 -4.83 -11.17
C ARG A 193 -8.87 -4.34 -12.03
N LEU A 194 -8.40 -3.11 -11.77
CA LEU A 194 -7.25 -2.54 -12.44
C LEU A 194 -6.01 -3.44 -12.35
N MET A 195 -5.69 -3.92 -11.15
CA MET A 195 -4.54 -4.80 -10.92
C MET A 195 -4.68 -6.13 -11.64
N GLN A 196 -5.90 -6.70 -11.71
CA GLN A 196 -6.18 -7.92 -12.47
C GLN A 196 -5.98 -7.72 -13.98
N ASP A 197 -6.45 -6.61 -14.53
CA ASP A 197 -6.29 -6.31 -15.95
C ASP A 197 -4.82 -6.02 -16.29
N MET A 198 -4.11 -5.27 -15.46
CA MET A 198 -2.65 -5.09 -15.58
C MET A 198 -1.89 -6.42 -15.54
N ALA A 199 -2.35 -7.40 -14.75
CA ALA A 199 -1.73 -8.72 -14.66
C ALA A 199 -1.88 -9.50 -15.99
N ILE A 200 -3.03 -9.42 -16.64
CA ILE A 200 -3.28 -10.05 -17.94
C ILE A 200 -2.30 -9.48 -18.97
N GLU A 201 -2.18 -8.15 -19.04
CA GLU A 201 -1.30 -7.47 -19.98
C GLU A 201 0.19 -7.63 -19.63
N GLY A 202 0.54 -7.66 -18.35
CA GLY A 202 1.92 -7.78 -17.87
C GLY A 202 2.52 -9.17 -18.00
N LYS A 203 1.70 -10.23 -17.88
CA LYS A 203 2.17 -11.62 -17.87
C LYS A 203 2.99 -12.04 -19.08
N PRO A 204 2.65 -11.66 -20.35
CA PRO A 204 3.47 -11.96 -21.52
C PRO A 204 4.87 -11.31 -21.48
N HIS A 205 5.04 -10.28 -20.68
CA HIS A 205 6.29 -9.55 -20.47
C HIS A 205 7.03 -9.96 -19.18
N HIS A 206 6.62 -11.07 -18.56
CA HIS A 206 7.14 -11.55 -17.27
C HIS A 206 7.03 -10.51 -16.14
N ILE A 207 5.98 -9.69 -16.16
CA ILE A 207 5.65 -8.77 -15.08
C ILE A 207 4.56 -9.43 -14.21
N ALA A 208 4.91 -9.74 -12.96
CA ALA A 208 3.93 -10.17 -11.98
C ALA A 208 3.19 -8.96 -11.42
N VAL A 209 1.85 -9.01 -11.42
CA VAL A 209 1.01 -7.96 -10.82
C VAL A 209 0.12 -8.62 -9.77
N ILE A 210 0.27 -8.20 -8.52
CA ILE A 210 -0.30 -8.87 -7.36
C ILE A 210 -0.98 -7.85 -6.46
N THR A 211 -2.15 -8.18 -5.96
CA THR A 211 -2.85 -7.37 -4.97
C THR A 211 -2.73 -8.02 -3.60
N LEU A 212 -2.37 -7.24 -2.57
CA LEU A 212 -2.26 -7.71 -1.20
C LEU A 212 -3.39 -7.19 -0.34
N MET A 213 -4.01 -8.09 0.38
CA MET A 213 -4.99 -7.80 1.42
C MET A 213 -4.36 -8.01 2.80
N PRO A 214 -4.04 -6.93 3.53
CA PRO A 214 -3.63 -7.00 4.92
C PRO A 214 -4.83 -7.23 5.84
N GLY A 215 -4.54 -7.47 7.12
CA GLY A 215 -5.51 -7.35 8.19
C GLY A 215 -5.69 -5.89 8.63
N PHE A 216 -6.25 -5.70 9.85
CA PHE A 216 -6.35 -4.37 10.44
C PHE A 216 -4.96 -3.89 10.87
N MET A 217 -4.43 -2.90 10.18
CA MET A 217 -3.06 -2.44 10.39
C MET A 217 -2.94 -1.35 11.45
N GLN A 218 -1.94 -1.46 12.31
CA GLN A 218 -1.51 -0.45 13.26
C GLN A 218 -0.74 0.67 12.55
N THR A 219 -1.42 1.39 11.66
CA THR A 219 -0.83 2.57 11.03
C THR A 219 -0.72 3.72 12.02
N GLU A 220 0.12 4.71 11.75
CA GLU A 220 0.28 5.92 12.58
C GLU A 220 -1.07 6.61 12.82
N ARG A 221 -1.94 6.66 11.79
CA ARG A 221 -3.31 7.20 11.92
C ARG A 221 -4.18 6.37 12.85
N VAL A 222 -4.18 5.06 12.70
CA VAL A 222 -4.93 4.16 13.58
C VAL A 222 -4.48 4.33 15.03
N LEU A 223 -3.16 4.36 15.28
CA LEU A 223 -2.62 4.54 16.63
C LEU A 223 -2.97 5.90 17.25
N MET A 224 -3.10 6.96 16.44
CA MET A 224 -3.55 8.27 16.94
C MET A 224 -4.98 8.22 17.51
N HIS A 225 -5.82 7.31 17.04
CA HIS A 225 -7.24 7.23 17.39
C HIS A 225 -7.56 6.07 18.34
N MET A 226 -6.80 5.00 18.36
CA MET A 226 -6.99 3.83 19.25
C MET A 226 -6.52 4.12 20.69
N LYS A 227 -7.18 5.09 21.37
CA LYS A 227 -6.75 5.64 22.66
C LYS A 227 -7.35 4.92 23.87
N THR A 228 -8.49 4.25 23.72
CA THR A 228 -9.17 3.57 24.83
C THR A 228 -9.20 2.06 24.60
N GLU A 229 -9.31 1.31 25.70
CA GLU A 229 -9.39 -0.15 25.64
C GLU A 229 -10.72 -0.60 25.00
N GLU A 230 -11.81 0.17 25.15
CA GLU A 230 -13.08 -0.09 24.50
C GLU A 230 -12.95 -0.01 22.98
N MET A 231 -12.26 1.03 22.46
CA MET A 231 -12.01 1.17 21.03
C MET A 231 -11.15 0.01 20.51
N LYS A 232 -10.08 -0.33 21.22
CA LYS A 232 -9.22 -1.46 20.86
C LYS A 232 -9.99 -2.77 20.80
N LYS A 233 -10.88 -3.01 21.77
CA LYS A 233 -11.73 -4.18 21.80
C LYS A 233 -12.74 -4.19 20.64
N MET A 234 -13.40 -3.05 20.38
CA MET A 234 -14.37 -2.91 19.28
C MET A 234 -13.74 -3.24 17.93
N PHE A 235 -12.54 -2.76 17.67
CA PHE A 235 -11.81 -2.98 16.41
C PHE A 235 -10.93 -4.23 16.41
N ARG A 236 -11.08 -5.14 17.38
CA ARG A 236 -10.28 -6.37 17.48
C ARG A 236 -8.78 -6.10 17.34
N PHE A 237 -8.31 -5.09 18.07
CA PHE A 237 -6.90 -4.65 18.00
C PHE A 237 -5.90 -5.76 18.40
N ASP A 238 -6.39 -6.76 19.14
CA ASP A 238 -5.66 -7.99 19.47
C ASP A 238 -5.27 -8.82 18.22
N LEU A 239 -6.04 -8.70 17.13
CA LEU A 239 -5.79 -9.36 15.86
C LEU A 239 -5.12 -8.43 14.83
N SER A 240 -4.83 -7.19 15.21
CA SER A 240 -4.20 -6.23 14.31
C SER A 240 -2.74 -6.57 14.04
N GLU A 241 -2.24 -6.11 12.91
CA GLU A 241 -0.88 -6.32 12.44
C GLU A 241 -0.08 -5.01 12.38
N SER A 242 1.24 -5.09 12.53
CA SER A 242 2.11 -3.96 12.26
C SER A 242 2.22 -3.71 10.75
N THR A 243 2.59 -2.50 10.36
CA THR A 243 2.84 -2.18 8.94
C THR A 243 4.05 -2.93 8.35
N LEU A 244 4.92 -3.50 9.20
CA LEU A 244 6.02 -4.36 8.74
C LEU A 244 5.53 -5.71 8.22
N TYR A 245 4.37 -6.19 8.66
CA TYR A 245 3.85 -7.50 8.25
C TYR A 245 3.57 -7.54 6.75
N ILE A 246 2.81 -6.57 6.22
CA ILE A 246 2.64 -6.44 4.76
C ILE A 246 3.96 -6.15 4.05
N GLY A 247 4.86 -5.40 4.69
CA GLY A 247 6.20 -5.14 4.16
C GLY A 247 6.99 -6.42 3.93
N ARG A 248 6.97 -7.35 4.89
CA ARG A 248 7.61 -8.67 4.78
C ARG A 248 7.00 -9.53 3.68
N ALA A 249 5.67 -9.43 3.46
CA ALA A 249 5.02 -10.10 2.34
C ALA A 249 5.54 -9.57 0.99
N VAL A 250 5.67 -8.25 0.84
CA VAL A 250 6.24 -7.64 -0.39
C VAL A 250 7.70 -8.06 -0.59
N ALA A 251 8.50 -8.08 0.47
CA ALA A 251 9.90 -8.53 0.39
C ALA A 251 10.00 -10.01 0.01
N GLY A 252 9.12 -10.87 0.54
CA GLY A 252 9.01 -12.28 0.17
C GLY A 252 8.67 -12.45 -1.31
N LEU A 253 7.64 -11.76 -1.80
CA LEU A 253 7.26 -11.77 -3.22
C LEU A 253 8.40 -11.27 -4.13
N ALA A 254 9.13 -10.23 -3.72
CA ALA A 254 10.24 -9.69 -4.49
C ALA A 254 11.46 -10.63 -4.56
N ALA A 255 11.59 -11.54 -3.59
CA ALA A 255 12.63 -12.57 -3.54
C ALA A 255 12.19 -13.90 -4.17
N ASP A 256 10.90 -14.09 -4.43
CA ASP A 256 10.34 -15.35 -4.95
C ASP A 256 10.64 -15.51 -6.46
N PRO A 257 11.42 -16.52 -6.88
CA PRO A 257 11.69 -16.78 -8.29
C PRO A 257 10.42 -17.23 -9.07
N GLN A 258 9.39 -17.71 -8.39
CA GLN A 258 8.13 -18.17 -8.97
C GLN A 258 7.01 -17.15 -8.83
N VAL A 259 7.31 -15.89 -8.51
CA VAL A 259 6.32 -14.83 -8.25
C VAL A 259 5.29 -14.65 -9.38
N LEU A 260 5.66 -14.98 -10.63
CA LEU A 260 4.78 -14.88 -11.78
C LEU A 260 3.56 -15.84 -11.69
N GLU A 261 3.66 -16.93 -10.95
CA GLU A 261 2.54 -17.88 -10.73
C GLU A 261 1.44 -17.29 -9.84
N LYS A 262 1.79 -16.26 -9.06
CA LYS A 262 0.87 -15.54 -8.17
C LYS A 262 0.15 -14.37 -8.83
N THR A 263 0.53 -14.03 -10.08
CA THR A 263 -0.01 -12.86 -10.79
C THR A 263 -1.51 -12.91 -10.99
N GLY A 264 -2.17 -11.76 -10.97
CA GLY A 264 -3.61 -11.59 -11.24
C GLY A 264 -4.52 -11.97 -10.07
N LYS A 265 -3.97 -12.30 -8.91
CA LYS A 265 -4.74 -12.72 -7.73
C LYS A 265 -4.61 -11.71 -6.59
N ILE A 266 -5.60 -11.73 -5.71
CA ILE A 266 -5.54 -11.10 -4.39
C ILE A 266 -5.01 -12.13 -3.41
N HIS A 267 -3.92 -11.80 -2.71
CA HIS A 267 -3.31 -12.66 -1.70
C HIS A 267 -3.46 -12.02 -0.33
N PHE A 268 -3.86 -12.82 0.65
CA PHE A 268 -3.86 -12.39 2.04
C PHE A 268 -2.44 -12.38 2.60
N VAL A 269 -2.06 -11.30 3.27
CA VAL A 269 -0.75 -11.18 3.92
C VAL A 269 -0.51 -12.33 4.89
N ALA A 270 -1.55 -12.71 5.65
CA ALA A 270 -1.50 -13.83 6.59
C ALA A 270 -1.21 -15.20 5.92
N GLU A 271 -1.65 -15.42 4.69
CA GLU A 271 -1.36 -16.64 3.93
C GLU A 271 0.09 -16.65 3.43
N LEU A 272 0.55 -15.53 2.86
CA LEU A 272 1.94 -15.35 2.45
C LEU A 272 2.92 -15.45 3.62
N ALA A 273 2.51 -14.99 4.82
CA ALA A 273 3.32 -15.13 6.01
C ALA A 273 3.62 -16.59 6.36
N ARG A 274 2.63 -17.46 6.20
CA ARG A 274 2.84 -18.91 6.41
C ARG A 274 3.66 -19.52 5.29
N GLU A 275 3.41 -19.12 4.04
CA GLU A 275 4.12 -19.64 2.87
C GLU A 275 5.62 -19.28 2.90
N TYR A 276 5.93 -18.02 3.21
CA TYR A 276 7.31 -17.51 3.23
C TYR A 276 7.98 -17.61 4.61
N GLY A 277 7.26 -18.07 5.65
CA GLY A 277 7.81 -18.32 6.97
C GLY A 277 8.18 -17.06 7.76
N PHE A 278 7.48 -15.93 7.56
CA PHE A 278 7.71 -14.72 8.35
C PHE A 278 6.59 -14.47 9.37
N THR A 279 6.93 -13.79 10.45
CA THR A 279 6.01 -13.36 11.51
C THR A 279 5.87 -11.84 11.50
N ASP A 280 4.98 -11.28 12.31
CA ASP A 280 4.93 -9.84 12.55
C ASP A 280 6.11 -9.36 13.44
N ALA A 281 6.18 -8.06 13.68
CA ALA A 281 7.26 -7.45 14.48
C ALA A 281 7.36 -7.99 15.90
N ASP A 282 6.26 -8.42 16.48
CA ASP A 282 6.15 -9.02 17.82
C ASP A 282 6.32 -10.57 17.84
N GLY A 283 6.65 -11.15 16.69
CA GLY A 283 6.89 -12.60 16.55
C GLY A 283 5.63 -13.44 16.32
N ARG A 284 4.43 -12.83 16.24
CA ARG A 284 3.17 -13.56 15.99
C ARG A 284 2.94 -13.83 14.52
N PHE A 285 2.29 -14.96 14.21
CA PHE A 285 1.55 -15.15 12.99
C PHE A 285 0.17 -14.50 13.17
N ILE A 286 -0.11 -13.44 12.42
CA ILE A 286 -1.44 -12.82 12.45
C ILE A 286 -2.42 -13.70 11.68
N PRO A 287 -3.63 -13.94 12.20
CA PRO A 287 -4.64 -14.71 11.49
C PRO A 287 -5.14 -13.95 10.27
N LYS A 288 -5.68 -14.69 9.30
CA LYS A 288 -6.38 -14.10 8.17
C LYS A 288 -7.51 -13.22 8.71
N TRP A 289 -7.57 -11.97 8.26
CA TRP A 289 -8.68 -11.11 8.57
C TRP A 289 -9.91 -11.60 7.81
N GLU A 290 -10.71 -12.39 8.46
CA GLU A 290 -12.07 -12.67 8.02
C GLU A 290 -12.93 -11.55 8.58
N CYS A 291 -13.81 -10.99 7.75
CA CYS A 291 -14.85 -10.12 8.27
C CYS A 291 -15.56 -10.92 9.36
N VAL A 292 -15.28 -10.58 10.61
CA VAL A 292 -15.82 -11.32 11.77
C VAL A 292 -17.32 -11.16 11.64
N GLU A 293 -18.02 -12.26 11.38
CA GLU A 293 -19.47 -12.29 11.52
C GLU A 293 -19.79 -11.68 12.88
N ALA A 294 -20.50 -10.55 12.86
CA ALA A 294 -21.06 -10.00 14.07
C ALA A 294 -22.03 -11.05 14.63
N ARG A 295 -21.55 -11.83 15.61
CA ARG A 295 -22.40 -12.72 16.39
C ARG A 295 -23.21 -11.91 17.38
#